data_72bea33fe51fe151336c91100058e68a
#
_entry.id   72bea33fe51fe151336c91100058e68a
#
_cell.length_a   1.000
_cell.length_b   1.000
_cell.length_c   1.000
_cell.angle_alpha   90.00
_cell.angle_beta   90.00
_cell.angle_gamma   90.00
#
_symmetry.space_group_name_H-M   'P 1'
#
loop_
_entity.id
_entity.type
_entity.pdbx_description
1 polymer ?
#
loop_
_entity_poly.entity_id
_entity_poly.type
_entity_poly.pdbx_seq_one_letter_code
_entity_poly.pdbx_strand_id
1 'polypeptide(L)'
;TDRFPGIFHGSLWEVGKCSSSSFEIYIPPVEYYTTGTLILDGSMGYIGIVDRPIEIKIENGYITYIEDTEDGRKLKEYLESFDDLEMYCAAEFGIGLNTISKCRGASYIEDESAFGTFHIGFGRNLALGGSHNARGHFDLVTHNPTIIVDDKVIMKDGHAKAIQPIEWGVL
;
A
#
# COMPACT_ATOMS: atom_id res chain seq x y z
N THR A 1 -4.30 -2.88 19.60
CA THR A 1 -3.44 -3.53 18.60
C THR A 1 -2.02 -3.04 18.77
N ASP A 2 -1.03 -3.90 18.59
CA ASP A 2 0.40 -3.55 18.67
C ASP A 2 0.95 -3.06 17.31
N ARG A 3 0.06 -2.52 16.45
CA ARG A 3 0.40 -1.98 15.13
C ARG A 3 0.61 -0.49 15.23
N PHE A 4 1.75 -0.03 14.74
CA PHE A 4 2.11 1.39 14.72
C PHE A 4 2.38 1.84 13.29
N PRO A 5 1.96 3.05 12.92
CA PRO A 5 2.31 3.60 11.62
C PRO A 5 3.81 3.85 11.54
N GLY A 6 4.37 3.59 10.37
CA GLY A 6 5.74 3.94 10.01
C GLY A 6 5.77 5.06 8.97
N ILE A 7 6.93 5.67 8.81
CA ILE A 7 7.19 6.70 7.81
C ILE A 7 8.50 6.36 7.12
N PHE A 8 8.46 6.23 5.80
CA PHE A 8 9.65 6.35 4.97
C PHE A 8 9.80 7.80 4.52
N HIS A 9 10.90 8.44 4.81
CA HIS A 9 11.10 9.88 4.54
C HIS A 9 12.44 10.20 3.88
N GLY A 10 13.18 9.17 3.44
CA GLY A 10 14.43 9.34 2.71
C GLY A 10 15.52 10.12 3.41
N SER A 11 15.39 10.40 4.72
CA SER A 11 16.40 11.20 5.43
C SER A 11 17.65 10.38 5.76
N LEU A 12 18.81 11.03 5.62
CA LEU A 12 20.14 10.45 5.86
C LEU A 12 20.68 10.82 7.26
N TRP A 13 19.81 10.92 8.26
CA TRP A 13 20.21 11.34 9.61
C TRP A 13 21.11 10.32 10.33
N GLU A 14 21.11 9.07 9.89
CA GLU A 14 21.93 8.02 10.47
C GLU A 14 23.17 7.75 9.62
N VAL A 15 24.34 7.86 10.23
CA VAL A 15 25.62 7.56 9.57
C VAL A 15 25.63 6.10 9.12
N GLY A 16 25.93 5.88 7.82
CA GLY A 16 26.03 4.55 7.22
C GLY A 16 24.70 3.96 6.72
N LYS A 17 23.57 4.69 6.84
CA LYS A 17 22.31 4.32 6.19
C LYS A 17 22.07 5.15 4.94
N CYS A 18 21.73 4.48 3.86
CA CYS A 18 21.24 5.11 2.64
C CYS A 18 19.78 4.67 2.47
N SER A 19 18.85 5.61 2.49
CA SER A 19 17.46 5.36 2.18
C SER A 19 17.19 5.74 0.73
N SER A 20 16.42 4.91 0.02
CA SER A 20 15.87 5.29 -1.26
C SER A 20 14.85 6.42 -1.08
N SER A 21 14.42 7.03 -2.17
CA SER A 21 13.51 8.18 -2.19
C SER A 21 12.04 7.84 -1.89
N SER A 22 11.76 6.70 -1.28
CA SER A 22 10.41 6.39 -0.78
C SER A 22 9.98 7.47 0.20
N PHE A 23 8.81 8.04 -0.03
CA PHE A 23 8.23 9.06 0.83
C PHE A 23 6.76 8.74 1.04
N GLU A 24 6.47 8.03 2.13
CA GLU A 24 5.15 7.49 2.43
C GLU A 24 4.91 7.34 3.91
N ILE A 25 3.65 7.25 4.28
CA ILE A 25 3.19 6.76 5.57
C ILE A 25 2.56 5.40 5.36
N TYR A 26 2.91 4.43 6.17
CA TYR A 26 2.34 3.10 6.11
C TYR A 26 1.89 2.59 7.48
N ILE A 27 1.01 1.60 7.47
CA ILE A 27 0.64 0.81 8.64
C ILE A 27 0.37 -0.64 8.23
N PRO A 28 0.97 -1.63 8.91
CA PRO A 28 0.55 -3.01 8.71
C PRO A 28 -0.82 -3.21 9.36
N PRO A 29 -1.85 -3.65 8.60
CA PRO A 29 -3.15 -4.00 9.17
C PRO A 29 -3.01 -5.19 10.12
N VAL A 30 -3.99 -5.38 10.98
CA VAL A 30 -4.13 -6.64 11.70
C VAL A 30 -4.57 -7.68 10.67
N GLU A 31 -3.74 -8.67 10.44
CA GLU A 31 -3.95 -9.71 9.45
C GLU A 31 -5.31 -10.39 9.68
N TYR A 32 -5.95 -10.80 8.59
CA TYR A 32 -7.27 -11.45 8.56
C TYR A 32 -8.49 -10.55 8.86
N TYR A 33 -8.29 -9.25 9.12
CA TYR A 33 -9.41 -8.33 9.36
C TYR A 33 -9.73 -7.42 8.17
N THR A 34 -8.86 -7.36 7.18
CA THR A 34 -9.10 -6.57 5.97
C THR A 34 -10.20 -7.21 5.15
N THR A 35 -11.24 -6.46 4.83
CA THR A 35 -12.35 -6.91 3.98
C THR A 35 -12.88 -5.74 3.16
N GLY A 36 -13.17 -5.99 1.89
CA GLY A 36 -13.71 -4.99 0.99
C GLY A 36 -13.41 -5.24 -0.47
N THR A 37 -13.64 -4.22 -1.28
CA THR A 37 -13.35 -4.23 -2.71
C THR A 37 -12.34 -3.13 -3.02
N LEU A 38 -11.25 -3.50 -3.66
CA LEU A 38 -10.27 -2.58 -4.23
C LEU A 38 -10.58 -2.42 -5.72
N ILE A 39 -10.72 -1.18 -6.18
CA ILE A 39 -10.66 -0.85 -7.60
C ILE A 39 -9.25 -0.38 -7.89
N LEU A 40 -8.48 -1.25 -8.51
CA LEU A 40 -7.08 -1.00 -8.86
C LEU A 40 -7.01 -0.24 -10.18
N ASP A 41 -6.55 0.99 -10.15
CA ASP A 41 -6.46 1.89 -11.31
C ASP A 41 -5.07 2.51 -11.52
N GLY A 42 -4.09 2.07 -10.73
CA GLY A 42 -2.70 2.53 -10.77
C GLY A 42 -1.73 1.43 -11.22
N SER A 43 -0.82 1.02 -10.36
CA SER A 43 0.19 0.01 -10.68
C SER A 43 0.05 -1.29 -9.90
N MET A 44 0.59 -2.35 -10.48
CA MET A 44 0.66 -3.70 -9.93
C MET A 44 2.11 -4.05 -9.59
N GLY A 45 2.74 -3.27 -8.72
CA GLY A 45 4.12 -3.51 -8.30
C GLY A 45 5.07 -3.68 -9.49
N TYR A 46 5.72 -4.84 -9.59
CA TYR A 46 6.68 -5.14 -10.66
C TYR A 46 6.05 -5.49 -12.02
N ILE A 47 4.71 -5.61 -12.10
CA ILE A 47 4.01 -5.95 -13.33
C ILE A 47 3.82 -4.71 -14.22
N GLY A 48 3.58 -3.55 -13.60
CA GLY A 48 3.38 -2.28 -14.30
C GLY A 48 2.00 -1.67 -14.07
N ILE A 49 1.64 -0.69 -14.91
CA ILE A 49 0.36 0.03 -14.86
C ILE A 49 -0.77 -0.85 -15.43
N VAL A 50 -1.96 -0.74 -14.84
CA VAL A 50 -3.16 -1.34 -15.41
C VAL A 50 -3.68 -0.51 -16.59
N ASP A 51 -4.10 -1.16 -17.67
CA ASP A 51 -4.68 -0.48 -18.83
C ASP A 51 -6.06 0.10 -18.53
N ARG A 52 -6.82 -0.58 -17.67
CA ARG A 52 -8.13 -0.15 -17.17
C ARG A 52 -8.32 -0.62 -15.74
N PRO A 53 -9.13 0.10 -14.92
CA PRO A 53 -9.40 -0.33 -13.56
C PRO A 53 -9.91 -1.76 -13.49
N ILE A 54 -9.42 -2.54 -12.53
CA ILE A 54 -9.84 -3.92 -12.26
C ILE A 54 -10.36 -4.06 -10.84
N GLU A 55 -11.41 -4.89 -10.68
CA GLU A 55 -11.98 -5.19 -9.37
C GLU A 55 -11.24 -6.34 -8.69
N ILE A 56 -10.86 -6.12 -7.43
CA ILE A 56 -10.24 -7.11 -6.56
C ILE A 56 -11.05 -7.18 -5.27
N LYS A 57 -11.48 -8.38 -4.86
CA LYS A 57 -12.16 -8.58 -3.55
C LYS A 57 -11.21 -9.17 -2.55
N ILE A 58 -11.30 -8.65 -1.33
CA ILE A 58 -10.52 -9.08 -0.17
C ILE A 58 -11.51 -9.50 0.91
N GLU A 59 -11.35 -10.69 1.43
CA GLU A 59 -12.17 -11.24 2.51
C GLU A 59 -11.26 -11.87 3.55
N ASN A 60 -11.48 -11.53 4.81
CA ASN A 60 -10.67 -12.04 5.94
C ASN A 60 -9.16 -11.90 5.71
N GLY A 61 -8.75 -10.77 5.13
CA GLY A 61 -7.35 -10.46 4.85
C GLY A 61 -6.82 -10.96 3.51
N TYR A 62 -7.50 -11.87 2.81
CA TYR A 62 -6.98 -12.49 1.59
C TYR A 62 -7.71 -12.03 0.34
N ILE A 63 -6.99 -11.91 -0.77
CA ILE A 63 -7.59 -11.76 -2.09
C ILE A 63 -8.39 -13.03 -2.40
N THR A 64 -9.70 -12.88 -2.60
CA THR A 64 -10.62 -13.98 -2.96
C THR A 64 -11.11 -13.90 -4.40
N TYR A 65 -10.98 -12.73 -5.01
CA TYR A 65 -11.39 -12.51 -6.40
C TYR A 65 -10.51 -11.47 -7.06
N ILE A 66 -10.14 -11.73 -8.30
CA ILE A 66 -9.50 -10.79 -9.24
C ILE A 66 -10.31 -10.83 -10.52
N GLU A 67 -10.75 -9.66 -11.01
CA GLU A 67 -11.52 -9.56 -12.26
C GLU A 67 -10.76 -10.20 -13.43
N ASP A 68 -11.46 -11.02 -14.23
CA ASP A 68 -10.88 -11.73 -15.38
C ASP A 68 -10.68 -10.78 -16.59
N THR A 69 -9.64 -9.97 -16.49
CA THR A 69 -9.13 -9.09 -17.55
C THR A 69 -7.72 -9.53 -17.94
N GLU A 70 -7.13 -8.92 -18.94
CA GLU A 70 -5.72 -9.20 -19.29
C GLU A 70 -4.79 -8.90 -18.12
N ASP A 71 -4.94 -7.72 -17.48
CA ASP A 71 -4.13 -7.33 -16.34
C ASP A 71 -4.45 -8.14 -15.09
N GLY A 72 -5.74 -8.49 -14.87
CA GLY A 72 -6.13 -9.39 -13.78
C GLY A 72 -5.50 -10.78 -13.90
N ARG A 73 -5.37 -11.32 -15.13
CA ARG A 73 -4.65 -12.58 -15.35
C ARG A 73 -3.15 -12.45 -15.10
N LYS A 74 -2.51 -11.35 -15.54
CA LYS A 74 -1.10 -11.09 -15.23
C LYS A 74 -0.85 -11.03 -13.71
N LEU A 75 -1.73 -10.35 -12.98
CA LEU A 75 -1.65 -10.28 -11.51
C LEU A 75 -1.80 -11.66 -10.88
N LYS A 76 -2.78 -12.44 -11.34
CA LYS A 76 -2.99 -13.79 -10.84
C LYS A 76 -1.80 -14.71 -11.12
N GLU A 77 -1.26 -14.71 -12.34
CA GLU A 77 -0.05 -15.46 -12.71
C GLU A 77 1.15 -15.05 -11.85
N TYR A 78 1.32 -13.75 -11.59
CA TYR A 78 2.38 -13.25 -10.71
C TYR A 78 2.25 -13.79 -9.29
N LEU A 79 1.05 -13.74 -8.70
CA LEU A 79 0.78 -14.29 -7.37
C LEU A 79 1.01 -15.81 -7.31
N GLU A 80 0.50 -16.55 -8.30
CA GLU A 80 0.66 -18.00 -8.41
C GLU A 80 2.13 -18.41 -8.56
N SER A 81 2.98 -17.57 -9.17
CA SER A 81 4.41 -17.84 -9.36
C SER A 81 5.20 -18.01 -8.06
N PHE A 82 4.69 -17.48 -6.97
CA PHE A 82 5.32 -17.63 -5.65
C PHE A 82 5.09 -19.01 -5.03
N ASP A 83 4.10 -19.78 -5.50
CA ASP A 83 3.68 -21.04 -4.88
C ASP A 83 3.53 -20.90 -3.35
N ASP A 84 2.83 -19.82 -2.94
CA ASP A 84 2.64 -19.44 -1.55
C ASP A 84 1.33 -18.67 -1.38
N LEU A 85 0.33 -19.27 -0.73
CA LEU A 85 -0.96 -18.65 -0.51
C LEU A 85 -0.89 -17.42 0.40
N GLU A 86 0.15 -17.32 1.23
CA GLU A 86 0.36 -16.19 2.11
C GLU A 86 0.70 -14.88 1.33
N MET A 87 1.05 -15.00 0.05
CA MET A 87 1.20 -13.84 -0.85
C MET A 87 -0.11 -13.10 -1.13
N TYR A 88 -1.25 -13.72 -0.89
CA TYR A 88 -2.58 -13.12 -1.09
C TYR A 88 -3.06 -12.32 0.13
N CYS A 89 -2.34 -12.35 1.25
CA CYS A 89 -2.74 -11.67 2.49
C CYS A 89 -2.40 -10.18 2.45
N ALA A 90 -3.38 -9.31 2.76
CA ALA A 90 -3.17 -7.88 2.92
C ALA A 90 -2.23 -7.63 4.12
N ALA A 91 -1.13 -6.98 3.85
CA ALA A 91 0.03 -6.87 4.73
C ALA A 91 0.40 -5.43 5.09
N GLU A 92 0.00 -4.48 4.25
CA GLU A 92 0.30 -3.06 4.39
C GLU A 92 -0.83 -2.19 3.87
N PHE A 93 -1.02 -1.04 4.50
CA PHE A 93 -1.76 0.10 3.96
C PHE A 93 -0.83 1.30 3.92
N GLY A 94 -0.60 1.84 2.75
CA GLY A 94 0.33 2.95 2.56
C GLY A 94 -0.28 4.13 1.81
N ILE A 95 0.27 5.31 2.05
CA ILE A 95 -0.13 6.58 1.43
C ILE A 95 1.12 7.24 0.86
N GLY A 96 1.16 7.41 -0.46
CA GLY A 96 2.23 8.13 -1.13
C GLY A 96 2.18 9.63 -0.83
N LEU A 97 3.33 10.20 -0.47
CA LEU A 97 3.46 11.61 -0.05
C LEU A 97 4.47 12.40 -0.89
N ASN A 98 5.16 11.77 -1.84
CA ASN A 98 6.16 12.42 -2.66
C ASN A 98 5.53 13.17 -3.83
N THR A 99 5.53 14.50 -3.77
CA THR A 99 4.94 15.38 -4.79
C THR A 99 5.70 15.37 -6.13
N ILE A 100 6.93 14.83 -6.16
CA ILE A 100 7.76 14.72 -7.36
C ILE A 100 7.58 13.37 -8.05
N SER A 101 7.35 12.30 -7.28
CA SER A 101 7.10 10.94 -7.78
C SER A 101 5.82 10.86 -8.61
N LYS A 102 5.80 9.91 -9.54
CA LYS A 102 4.66 9.65 -10.41
C LYS A 102 4.41 8.15 -10.51
N CYS A 103 3.18 7.73 -10.36
CA CYS A 103 2.76 6.35 -10.62
C CYS A 103 2.69 6.12 -12.14
N ARG A 104 3.70 5.43 -12.70
CA ARG A 104 3.88 5.21 -14.15
C ARG A 104 4.22 3.77 -14.49
N GLY A 105 4.36 2.89 -13.51
CA GLY A 105 4.79 1.51 -13.70
C GLY A 105 6.27 1.35 -14.09
N ALA A 106 7.07 2.42 -13.97
CA ALA A 106 8.48 2.40 -14.33
C ALA A 106 9.39 2.03 -13.15
N SER A 107 8.93 2.30 -11.95
CA SER A 107 9.64 2.01 -10.71
C SER A 107 8.62 1.73 -9.61
N TYR A 108 8.68 0.54 -9.08
CA TYR A 108 7.85 0.09 -7.96
C TYR A 108 7.81 1.10 -6.80
N ILE A 109 8.99 1.50 -6.30
CA ILE A 109 9.13 2.45 -5.18
C ILE A 109 8.63 3.86 -5.55
N GLU A 110 8.76 4.28 -6.80
CA GLU A 110 8.24 5.57 -7.24
C GLU A 110 6.72 5.56 -7.28
N ASP A 111 6.12 4.47 -7.76
CA ASP A 111 4.67 4.35 -7.91
C ASP A 111 3.94 4.42 -6.56
N GLU A 112 4.42 3.67 -5.55
CA GLU A 112 3.83 3.65 -4.20
C GLU A 112 4.00 4.99 -3.47
N SER A 113 5.11 5.69 -3.73
CA SER A 113 5.45 6.96 -3.08
C SER A 113 4.71 8.16 -3.66
N ALA A 114 4.09 8.04 -4.84
CA ALA A 114 3.49 9.18 -5.56
C ALA A 114 2.41 9.86 -4.72
N PHE A 115 2.47 11.20 -4.63
CA PHE A 115 1.48 11.97 -3.86
C PHE A 115 0.06 11.76 -4.41
N GLY A 116 -0.87 11.48 -3.49
CA GLY A 116 -2.27 11.26 -3.84
C GLY A 116 -2.58 9.82 -4.27
N THR A 117 -1.66 8.88 -4.03
CA THR A 117 -1.91 7.44 -4.15
C THR A 117 -2.18 6.81 -2.80
N PHE A 118 -2.82 5.66 -2.85
CA PHE A 118 -2.93 4.71 -1.75
C PHE A 118 -2.51 3.34 -2.28
N HIS A 119 -1.79 2.58 -1.48
CA HIS A 119 -1.46 1.21 -1.85
C HIS A 119 -1.87 0.23 -0.76
N ILE A 120 -2.17 -0.98 -1.20
CA ILE A 120 -2.30 -2.14 -0.34
C ILE A 120 -1.14 -3.07 -0.67
N GLY A 121 -0.25 -3.27 0.29
CA GLY A 121 0.79 -4.29 0.21
C GLY A 121 0.24 -5.67 0.56
N PHE A 122 0.69 -6.69 -0.16
CA PHE A 122 0.32 -8.09 0.06
C PHE A 122 1.56 -8.94 0.34
N GLY A 123 1.40 -9.97 1.14
CA GLY A 123 2.44 -10.91 1.50
C GLY A 123 3.12 -10.59 2.83
N ARG A 124 4.46 -10.57 2.86
CA ARG A 124 5.25 -10.44 4.10
C ARG A 124 5.18 -9.02 4.66
N ASN A 125 4.96 -8.90 5.99
CA ASN A 125 4.99 -7.61 6.68
C ASN A 125 5.83 -7.57 7.97
N LEU A 126 6.70 -8.54 8.19
CA LEU A 126 7.53 -8.61 9.40
C LEU A 126 8.41 -7.36 9.59
N ALA A 127 8.96 -6.82 8.49
CA ALA A 127 9.79 -5.60 8.53
C ALA A 127 8.99 -4.33 8.83
N LEU A 128 7.67 -4.37 8.61
CA LEU A 128 6.76 -3.25 8.84
C LEU A 128 6.14 -3.28 10.26
N GLY A 129 6.50 -4.26 11.06
CA GLY A 129 5.93 -4.45 12.40
C GLY A 129 4.67 -5.32 12.43
N GLY A 130 4.38 -6.03 11.34
CA GLY A 130 3.36 -7.07 11.26
C GLY A 130 3.85 -8.41 11.78
N SER A 131 3.01 -9.43 11.68
CA SER A 131 3.32 -10.81 12.08
C SER A 131 3.22 -11.82 10.94
N HIS A 132 2.90 -11.35 9.72
CA HIS A 132 2.68 -12.19 8.57
C HIS A 132 3.98 -12.49 7.81
N ASN A 133 4.19 -13.78 7.51
CA ASN A 133 5.38 -14.24 6.81
C ASN A 133 5.00 -14.93 5.50
N ALA A 134 5.47 -14.38 4.40
CA ALA A 134 5.29 -14.90 3.05
C ALA A 134 6.61 -14.88 2.27
N ARG A 135 6.63 -15.47 1.07
CA ARG A 135 7.83 -15.50 0.21
C ARG A 135 8.23 -14.15 -0.34
N GLY A 136 7.32 -13.19 -0.38
CA GLY A 136 7.57 -11.85 -0.91
C GLY A 136 6.66 -10.79 -0.30
N HIS A 137 6.77 -9.59 -0.87
CA HIS A 137 5.90 -8.45 -0.62
C HIS A 137 5.73 -7.68 -1.94
N PHE A 138 4.54 -7.19 -2.22
CA PHE A 138 4.27 -6.35 -3.38
C PHE A 138 3.05 -5.47 -3.15
N ASP A 139 3.00 -4.31 -3.82
CA ASP A 139 1.95 -3.33 -3.62
C ASP A 139 1.06 -3.16 -4.85
N LEU A 140 -0.22 -2.99 -4.58
CA LEU A 140 -1.22 -2.59 -5.55
C LEU A 140 -1.59 -1.13 -5.29
N VAL A 141 -1.26 -0.26 -6.23
CA VAL A 141 -1.40 1.20 -6.09
C VAL A 141 -2.68 1.69 -6.77
N THR A 142 -3.45 2.49 -6.06
CA THR A 142 -4.65 3.16 -6.58
C THR A 142 -4.55 4.67 -6.46
N HIS A 143 -5.26 5.39 -7.35
CA HIS A 143 -5.22 6.84 -7.41
C HIS A 143 -6.37 7.49 -6.63
N ASN A 144 -6.14 8.72 -6.20
CA ASN A 144 -7.15 9.63 -5.65
C ASN A 144 -8.05 9.02 -4.56
N PRO A 145 -7.50 8.33 -3.55
CA PRO A 145 -8.29 7.70 -2.51
C PRO A 145 -9.01 8.73 -1.63
N THR A 146 -10.15 8.32 -1.07
CA THR A 146 -10.71 8.95 0.13
C THR A 146 -10.47 8.03 1.31
N ILE A 147 -9.71 8.49 2.30
CA ILE A 147 -9.34 7.71 3.47
C ILE A 147 -10.03 8.27 4.70
N ILE A 148 -10.72 7.39 5.42
CA ILE A 148 -11.46 7.71 6.63
C ILE A 148 -10.91 6.85 7.77
N VAL A 149 -10.53 7.49 8.87
CA VAL A 149 -10.05 6.81 10.09
C VAL A 149 -10.91 7.29 11.26
N ASP A 150 -11.54 6.38 11.96
CA ASP A 150 -12.43 6.68 13.09
C ASP A 150 -13.43 7.82 12.77
N ASP A 151 -14.15 7.67 11.65
CA ASP A 151 -15.14 8.63 11.12
C ASP A 151 -14.56 10.00 10.69
N LYS A 152 -13.23 10.14 10.70
CA LYS A 152 -12.53 11.36 10.24
C LYS A 152 -11.93 11.15 8.87
N VAL A 153 -12.27 12.02 7.92
CA VAL A 153 -11.63 12.04 6.61
C VAL A 153 -10.24 12.64 6.74
N ILE A 154 -9.20 11.82 6.56
CA ILE A 154 -7.79 12.23 6.58
C ILE A 154 -7.23 12.54 5.19
N MET A 155 -7.79 11.92 4.15
CA MET A 155 -7.51 12.21 2.75
C MET A 155 -8.82 12.22 1.98
N LYS A 156 -8.96 13.12 1.01
CA LYS A 156 -10.13 13.19 0.14
C LYS A 156 -9.68 13.39 -1.30
N ASP A 157 -10.12 12.50 -2.18
CA ASP A 157 -9.80 12.54 -3.62
C ASP A 157 -8.29 12.74 -3.88
N GLY A 158 -7.45 11.97 -3.16
CA GLY A 158 -5.99 12.05 -3.22
C GLY A 158 -5.35 13.25 -2.52
N HIS A 159 -6.14 14.12 -1.91
CA HIS A 159 -5.63 15.30 -1.20
C HIS A 159 -5.69 15.12 0.31
N ALA A 160 -4.52 15.11 0.96
CA ALA A 160 -4.43 15.06 2.41
C ALA A 160 -5.09 16.31 3.03
N LYS A 161 -5.97 16.10 4.00
CA LYS A 161 -6.49 17.21 4.80
C LYS A 161 -5.43 17.65 5.79
N ALA A 162 -5.28 18.97 5.95
CA ALA A 162 -4.46 19.51 7.03
C ALA A 162 -5.02 18.99 8.38
N ILE A 163 -4.28 18.10 9.01
CA ILE A 163 -4.59 17.68 10.37
C ILE A 163 -4.12 18.86 11.25
N GLN A 164 -5.03 19.42 12.03
CA GLN A 164 -4.66 20.40 13.06
C GLN A 164 -3.57 19.76 13.93
N PRO A 165 -2.48 20.49 14.25
CA PRO A 165 -1.47 19.96 15.17
C PRO A 165 -2.17 19.48 16.44
N ILE A 166 -1.89 18.27 16.87
CA ILE A 166 -2.32 17.81 18.18
C ILE A 166 -1.56 18.69 19.16
N GLU A 167 -2.26 19.56 19.91
CA GLU A 167 -1.67 20.22 21.06
C GLU A 167 -1.33 19.11 22.06
N TRP A 168 -0.07 18.72 22.09
CA TRP A 168 0.44 17.86 23.15
C TRP A 168 0.35 18.70 24.43
N GLY A 169 -0.68 18.44 25.22
CA GLY A 169 -0.76 18.99 26.55
C GLY A 169 0.55 18.63 27.27
N VAL A 170 1.29 19.62 27.70
CA VAL A 170 2.47 19.45 28.54
C VAL A 170 1.99 18.74 29.80
N LEU A 171 2.35 17.46 29.94
CA LEU A 171 2.18 16.71 31.20
C LEU A 171 3.21 17.20 32.21
#